data_0beb5128979e3783583b242a6d28928f
#
_entry.id   0beb5128979e3783583b242a6d28928f
#
_cell.length_a   1.000
_cell.length_b   1.000
_cell.length_c   1.000
_cell.angle_alpha   90.00
_cell.angle_beta   90.00
_cell.angle_gamma   90.00
#
_symmetry.space_group_name_H-M   'P 1'
#
loop_
_entity.id
_entity.type
_entity.pdbx_description
1 polymer ?
#
loop_
_entity_poly.entity_id
_entity_poly.type
_entity_poly.pdbx_seq_one_letter_code
_entity_poly.pdbx_strand_id
1 'polypeptide(L)' 'MPELRGKQATPEVKEEWVIAYQFYLEAPGVPYDKKKDRTERINYVAAKMNITRKQAKRRIKNYEAWQRNIKKGLVEP' A
#
# COMPACT_ATOMS: atom_id res chain seq x y z
N MET A 1 3.26 12.37 17.76
CA MET A 1 2.55 12.05 18.06
C MET A 1 2.42 10.90 18.04
N PRO A 2 2.55 10.50 18.34
CA PRO A 2 2.39 9.31 18.23
C PRO A 2 1.22 9.00 17.95
N GLU A 3 1.02 9.47 17.92
CA GLU A 3 0.17 9.20 17.88
C GLU A 3 -0.71 8.71 17.12
N LEU A 4 -0.66 8.57 16.13
CA LEU A 4 -1.52 7.85 15.31
C LEU A 4 -1.51 6.39 15.56
N ARG A 5 -0.55 5.97 16.32
CA ARG A 5 -0.47 4.62 16.64
C ARG A 5 -1.68 4.21 17.42
N GLY A 6 -2.34 3.14 17.07
CA GLY A 6 -3.55 2.70 17.72
C GLY A 6 -4.81 3.40 17.25
N LYS A 7 -4.68 4.38 16.39
CA LYS A 7 -5.84 5.05 15.84
C LYS A 7 -6.15 4.55 14.46
N GLN A 8 -7.42 4.63 14.10
CA GLN A 8 -7.83 4.27 12.76
C GLN A 8 -7.37 5.34 11.78
N ALA A 9 -6.94 4.93 10.62
CA ALA A 9 -6.65 5.87 9.57
C ALA A 9 -7.95 6.52 9.10
N THR A 10 -7.88 7.75 8.63
CA THR A 10 -9.06 8.43 8.10
C THR A 10 -9.51 7.77 6.81
N PRO A 11 -10.78 7.92 6.43
CA PRO A 11 -11.25 7.37 5.15
C PRO A 11 -10.44 7.86 3.97
N GLU A 12 -10.00 9.12 3.98
CA GLU A 12 -9.21 9.66 2.89
C GLU A 12 -7.87 8.94 2.77
N VAL A 13 -7.24 8.67 3.90
CA VAL A 13 -5.96 7.96 3.89
C VAL A 13 -6.13 6.52 3.42
N LYS A 14 -7.18 5.86 3.89
CA LYS A 14 -7.46 4.49 3.45
C LYS A 14 -7.72 4.43 1.96
N GLU A 15 -8.39 5.43 1.42
CA GLU A 15 -8.66 5.50 0.00
C GLU A 15 -7.37 5.60 -0.79
N GLU A 16 -6.42 6.39 -0.30
CA GLU A 16 -5.11 6.48 -0.95
C GLU A 16 -4.40 5.13 -0.97
N TRP A 17 -4.52 4.37 0.11
CA TRP A 17 -3.94 3.04 0.16
C TRP A 17 -4.59 2.11 -0.87
N VAL A 18 -5.91 2.19 -0.99
CA VAL A 18 -6.64 1.36 -1.95
C VAL A 18 -6.22 1.69 -3.37
N ILE A 19 -6.14 2.97 -3.68
CA ILE A 19 -5.73 3.41 -5.01
C ILE A 19 -4.31 2.94 -5.32
N ALA A 20 -3.41 3.11 -4.36
CA ALA A 20 -2.03 2.67 -4.52
C ALA A 20 -1.96 1.18 -4.79
N TYR A 21 -2.73 0.41 -4.05
CA TYR A 21 -2.72 -1.03 -4.23
C TYR A 21 -3.33 -1.47 -5.56
N GLN A 22 -4.32 -0.74 -6.04
CA GLN A 22 -4.90 -1.01 -7.36
C GLN A 22 -3.84 -0.85 -8.44
N PHE A 23 -3.04 0.21 -8.38
CA PHE A 23 -1.94 0.38 -9.33
C PHE A 23 -0.90 -0.71 -9.16
N TYR A 24 -0.65 -1.12 -7.92
CA TYR A 24 0.29 -2.20 -7.65
C TYR A 24 -0.12 -3.49 -8.36
N LEU A 25 -1.40 -3.83 -8.29
CA LEU A 25 -1.93 -5.02 -8.96
C LEU A 25 -1.93 -4.87 -10.47
N GLU A 26 -2.11 -3.66 -10.95
CA GLU A 26 -2.17 -3.37 -12.38
C GLU A 26 -0.80 -3.41 -13.04
N ALA A 27 0.25 -3.20 -12.26
CA ALA A 27 1.60 -3.12 -12.78
C ALA A 27 2.01 -4.45 -13.43
N PRO A 28 2.83 -4.39 -14.51
CA PRO A 28 3.24 -5.60 -15.22
C PRO A 28 4.06 -6.56 -14.34
N GLY A 29 4.91 -6.02 -13.47
CA GLY A 29 5.67 -6.87 -12.58
C GLY A 29 6.73 -7.72 -13.26
N VAL A 30 7.37 -8.57 -12.46
CA VAL A 30 8.38 -9.52 -12.93
C VAL A 30 8.12 -10.83 -12.20
N PRO A 31 7.20 -11.65 -12.71
CA PRO A 31 6.68 -12.80 -11.95
C PRO A 31 7.72 -13.85 -11.59
N TYR A 32 8.83 -13.92 -12.31
CA TYR A 32 9.86 -14.90 -12.03
C TYR A 32 10.88 -14.46 -10.98
N ASP A 33 10.76 -13.23 -10.46
CA ASP A 33 11.69 -12.71 -9.45
C ASP A 33 10.90 -11.87 -8.47
N LYS A 34 10.58 -12.45 -7.32
CA LYS A 34 9.70 -11.80 -6.35
C LYS A 34 10.20 -10.45 -5.86
N LYS A 35 11.51 -10.33 -5.63
CA LYS A 35 12.07 -9.06 -5.18
C LYS A 35 11.96 -8.00 -6.25
N LYS A 36 12.31 -8.36 -7.47
CA LYS A 36 12.27 -7.45 -8.57
C LYS A 36 10.82 -7.09 -8.90
N ASP A 37 9.93 -8.07 -8.82
CA ASP A 37 8.52 -7.86 -9.05
C ASP A 37 7.96 -6.79 -8.12
N ARG A 38 8.24 -6.91 -6.83
CA ARG A 38 7.74 -5.94 -5.86
C ARG A 38 8.32 -4.56 -6.12
N THR A 39 9.61 -4.49 -6.41
CA THR A 39 10.27 -3.21 -6.69
C THR A 39 9.67 -2.53 -7.91
N GLU A 40 9.48 -3.30 -8.99
CA GLU A 40 8.92 -2.75 -10.22
C GLU A 40 7.49 -2.27 -10.02
N ARG A 41 6.70 -3.03 -9.27
CA ARG A 41 5.32 -2.64 -9.00
C ARG A 41 5.26 -1.37 -8.16
N ILE A 42 6.15 -1.25 -7.18
CA ILE A 42 6.22 -0.06 -6.36
C ILE A 42 6.62 1.15 -7.20
N ASN A 43 7.58 0.96 -8.11
CA ASN A 43 7.99 2.03 -9.03
C ASN A 43 6.81 2.47 -9.91
N TYR A 44 6.03 1.51 -10.36
CA TYR A 44 4.85 1.79 -11.18
C TYR A 44 3.85 2.66 -10.40
N VAL A 45 3.58 2.27 -9.15
CA VAL A 45 2.67 3.02 -8.29
C VAL A 45 3.18 4.45 -8.10
N ALA A 46 4.47 4.59 -7.82
CA ALA A 46 5.05 5.91 -7.61
C ALA A 46 4.87 6.79 -8.82
N ALA A 47 5.10 6.24 -10.00
CA ALA A 47 4.95 6.99 -11.24
C ALA A 47 3.49 7.38 -11.49
N LYS A 48 2.58 6.45 -11.27
CA LYS A 48 1.16 6.70 -11.53
C LYS A 48 0.56 7.71 -10.58
N MET A 49 1.00 7.69 -9.33
CA MET A 49 0.47 8.60 -8.33
C MET A 49 1.29 9.88 -8.19
N ASN A 50 2.40 9.96 -8.92
CA ASN A 50 3.29 11.11 -8.88
C ASN A 50 3.80 11.35 -7.45
N ILE A 51 4.27 10.29 -6.83
CA ILE A 51 4.84 10.34 -5.47
C ILE A 51 6.19 9.63 -5.51
N THR A 52 6.93 9.75 -4.40
CA THR A 52 8.23 9.08 -4.33
C THR A 52 8.05 7.58 -4.15
N ARG A 53 9.09 6.83 -4.49
CA ARG A 53 9.10 5.40 -4.30
C ARG A 53 8.89 5.04 -2.82
N LYS A 54 9.48 5.81 -1.95
CA LYS A 54 9.35 5.61 -0.52
C LYS A 54 7.90 5.76 -0.07
N GLN A 55 7.23 6.78 -0.57
CA GLN A 55 5.82 6.99 -0.25
C GLN A 55 4.95 5.88 -0.81
N ALA A 56 5.21 5.47 -2.03
CA ALA A 56 4.47 4.38 -2.65
C ALA A 56 4.61 3.09 -1.83
N LYS A 57 5.84 2.77 -1.45
CA LYS A 57 6.11 1.58 -0.66
C LYS A 57 5.35 1.62 0.66
N ARG A 58 5.34 2.79 1.31
CA ARG A 58 4.64 2.95 2.58
C ARG A 58 3.14 2.70 2.41
N ARG A 59 2.55 3.26 1.37
CA ARG A 59 1.12 3.08 1.13
C ARG A 59 0.77 1.62 0.88
N ILE A 60 1.59 0.92 0.10
CA ILE A 60 1.37 -0.49 -0.17
C ILE A 60 1.46 -1.31 1.13
N LYS A 61 2.48 -1.05 1.93
CA LYS A 61 2.65 -1.76 3.20
C LYS A 61 1.50 -1.48 4.16
N ASN A 62 1.04 -0.24 4.20
CA ASN A 62 -0.08 0.13 5.06
C ASN A 62 -1.35 -0.59 4.63
N TYR A 63 -1.59 -0.67 3.34
CA TYR A 63 -2.75 -1.39 2.83
C TYR A 63 -2.67 -2.87 3.22
N GLU A 64 -1.53 -3.48 3.04
CA GLU A 64 -1.35 -4.89 3.36
C GLU A 64 -1.56 -5.14 4.85
N ALA A 65 -1.02 -4.27 5.69
CA ALA A 65 -1.19 -4.39 7.14
C ALA A 65 -2.65 -4.23 7.53
N TRP A 66 -3.33 -3.26 6.94
CA TRP A 66 -4.73 -3.01 7.19
C TRP A 66 -5.57 -4.24 6.83
N GLN A 67 -5.33 -4.84 5.69
CA GLN A 67 -6.06 -6.02 5.27
C GLN A 67 -5.81 -7.20 6.21
N ARG A 68 -4.58 -7.37 6.65
CA ARG A 68 -4.27 -8.42 7.62
C ARG A 68 -5.03 -8.20 8.93
N ASN A 69 -5.10 -6.96 9.36
CA ASN A 69 -5.78 -6.63 10.62
C ASN A 69 -7.29 -6.83 10.50
N ILE A 70 -7.85 -6.55 9.35
CA ILE A 70 -9.27 -6.84 9.12
C ILE A 70 -9.53 -8.34 9.27
N LYS A 71 -8.68 -9.16 8.66
CA LYS A 71 -8.83 -10.60 8.74
C LYS A 71 -8.71 -11.11 10.16
N LYS A 72 -7.90 -10.45 10.97
CA LYS A 72 -7.74 -10.82 12.37
C LYS A 72 -8.82 -10.23 13.27
N GLY A 73 -9.66 -9.36 12.72
CA GLY A 73 -10.71 -8.75 13.52
C GLY A 73 -10.22 -7.61 14.39
N LEU A 74 -9.03 -7.09 14.12
CA LEU A 74 -8.46 -6.02 14.95
C LEU A 74 -8.95 -4.63 14.57
N VAL A 75 -9.37 -4.47 13.31
CA VAL A 75 -9.90 -3.18 12.84
C VAL A 75 -11.06 -3.44 11.91
N GLU A 76 -11.89 -2.43 11.72
CA GLU A 76 -13.01 -2.56 10.80
C GLU A 76 -12.57 -2.27 9.38
N PRO A 77 -13.27 -2.87 8.42
CA PRO A 77 -12.97 -2.64 6.99
C PRO A 77 -13.09 -1.19 6.57
#